data_d9525eec62c5d4bb87cdc5ed50beddba
#
_entry.id   d9525eec62c5d4bb87cdc5ed50beddba
#
_cell.length_a   1.000
_cell.length_b   1.000
_cell.length_c   1.000
_cell.angle_alpha   90.00
_cell.angle_beta   90.00
_cell.angle_gamma   90.00
#
_symmetry.space_group_name_H-M   'P 1'
#
loop_
_entity.id
_entity.type
_entity.pdbx_description
1 polymer ?
#
loop_
_entity_poly.entity_id
_entity_poly.type
_entity_poly.pdbx_seq_one_letter_code
_entity_poly.pdbx_strand_id
1 'polypeptide(L)'
;PTEPANLIRDNLALQVGEPIIATRVQGAEAQVAVTLPQNGYPFAEIGQRDILLDQETGDGVYTLPVTTGPRSRFGEIRTTGNLAFDAEHVEVLARFERGELYDSRMVDDLRQALVATGLFNTVSVLPEESGEAAGDGTEYASILVEQDAGPPRTLAGSAGFGTGQGFRIEGSWTHRNLFPPEGALIARAVAGTQEQGAGLTFRRSNAGRRDRTFQASAEALHSNYDAYEAFTGRLSALVSYDSTNIWQKPFTYAYGAQLIGTNEQDYDLALGELDRRTFFIGGLIGQVGIDRTDSLLDAREGFRITALVEPEGSLEDGFTPYVRARVDGSAYFSPTDAITLAGRVRVGTIQGIERFDLAPSRRFYSGGGGSVRGFGYQQLGPRVVYPDPDFEPDPDEPDEEAPLIYRPLGGRSLN
;
A
#
# COMPACT_ATOMS: atom_id res chain seq x y z
N PRO A 1 -28.05 -18.05 18.74
CA PRO A 1 -29.19 -18.54 17.94
C PRO A 1 -28.69 -18.81 16.53
N THR A 2 -28.44 -20.10 16.31
CA THR A 2 -27.94 -20.59 15.01
C THR A 2 -29.05 -21.25 14.21
N GLU A 3 -30.24 -21.39 14.82
CA GLU A 3 -31.40 -21.89 14.08
C GLU A 3 -31.96 -20.81 13.17
N PRO A 4 -32.26 -21.13 11.87
CA PRO A 4 -32.65 -20.14 10.89
C PRO A 4 -33.89 -19.33 11.30
N ALA A 5 -34.85 -19.94 11.96
CA ALA A 5 -36.06 -19.25 12.42
C ALA A 5 -35.76 -18.14 13.43
N ASN A 6 -34.83 -18.37 14.38
CA ASN A 6 -34.43 -17.36 15.36
C ASN A 6 -33.61 -16.27 14.71
N LEU A 7 -32.67 -16.66 13.80
CA LEU A 7 -31.85 -15.72 13.05
C LEU A 7 -32.71 -14.76 12.23
N ILE A 8 -33.77 -15.27 11.57
CA ILE A 8 -34.71 -14.46 10.78
C ILE A 8 -35.47 -13.50 11.71
N ARG A 9 -36.03 -14.00 12.81
CA ARG A 9 -36.86 -13.19 13.75
C ARG A 9 -36.06 -12.08 14.40
N ASP A 10 -34.83 -12.37 14.84
CA ASP A 10 -33.95 -11.39 15.49
C ASP A 10 -33.53 -10.27 14.56
N ASN A 11 -33.45 -10.53 13.25
CA ASN A 11 -33.00 -9.58 12.23
C ASN A 11 -34.12 -8.97 11.38
N LEU A 12 -35.36 -9.49 11.49
CA LEU A 12 -36.49 -8.95 10.73
C LEU A 12 -36.87 -7.51 11.18
N ALA A 13 -36.52 -7.12 12.41
CA ALA A 13 -36.73 -5.78 12.96
C ALA A 13 -38.19 -5.24 12.84
N LEU A 14 -39.18 -6.13 12.77
CA LEU A 14 -40.61 -5.85 12.76
C LEU A 14 -41.24 -6.49 13.99
N GLN A 15 -42.11 -5.76 14.69
CA GLN A 15 -42.82 -6.23 15.86
C GLN A 15 -44.33 -6.31 15.61
N VAL A 16 -44.97 -7.31 16.23
CA VAL A 16 -46.43 -7.44 16.17
C VAL A 16 -47.08 -6.24 16.87
N GLY A 17 -48.08 -5.65 16.25
CA GLY A 17 -48.78 -4.44 16.72
C GLY A 17 -48.18 -3.13 16.21
N GLU A 18 -47.08 -3.15 15.45
CA GLU A 18 -46.54 -1.96 14.77
C GLU A 18 -47.21 -1.74 13.43
N PRO A 19 -47.32 -0.47 12.96
CA PRO A 19 -47.81 -0.17 11.61
C PRO A 19 -46.97 -0.81 10.52
N ILE A 20 -47.62 -1.39 9.50
CA ILE A 20 -46.98 -1.93 8.30
C ILE A 20 -46.57 -0.76 7.38
N ILE A 21 -45.31 -0.31 7.46
CA ILE A 21 -44.74 0.76 6.66
C ILE A 21 -43.84 0.16 5.60
N ALA A 22 -44.10 0.45 4.32
CA ALA A 22 -43.43 -0.17 3.19
C ALA A 22 -41.89 -0.07 3.26
N THR A 23 -41.32 1.08 3.64
CA THR A 23 -39.87 1.27 3.75
C THR A 23 -39.26 0.44 4.90
N ARG A 24 -39.98 0.24 6.00
CA ARG A 24 -39.53 -0.61 7.12
C ARG A 24 -39.55 -2.09 6.71
N VAL A 25 -40.62 -2.51 6.05
CA VAL A 25 -40.76 -3.89 5.54
C VAL A 25 -39.64 -4.20 4.55
N GLN A 26 -39.40 -3.36 3.58
CA GLN A 26 -38.30 -3.51 2.61
C GLN A 26 -36.93 -3.54 3.29
N GLY A 27 -36.67 -2.69 4.27
CA GLY A 27 -35.45 -2.69 5.05
C GLY A 27 -35.25 -3.98 5.85
N ALA A 28 -36.32 -4.49 6.45
CA ALA A 28 -36.30 -5.76 7.20
C ALA A 28 -36.04 -6.97 6.30
N GLU A 29 -36.68 -7.03 5.13
CA GLU A 29 -36.43 -8.05 4.11
C GLU A 29 -34.99 -8.04 3.62
N ALA A 30 -34.46 -6.85 3.29
CA ALA A 30 -33.07 -6.67 2.88
C ALA A 30 -32.09 -7.11 3.99
N GLN A 31 -32.41 -6.82 5.25
CA GLN A 31 -31.58 -7.26 6.37
C GLN A 31 -31.55 -8.78 6.52
N VAL A 32 -32.68 -9.48 6.39
CA VAL A 32 -32.75 -10.94 6.40
C VAL A 32 -31.97 -11.54 5.22
N ALA A 33 -32.11 -10.97 4.03
CA ALA A 33 -31.40 -11.39 2.81
C ALA A 33 -29.88 -11.34 2.96
N VAL A 34 -29.37 -10.37 3.71
CA VAL A 34 -27.94 -10.21 4.00
C VAL A 34 -27.50 -11.13 5.16
N THR A 35 -28.33 -11.22 6.20
CA THR A 35 -27.94 -11.94 7.43
C THR A 35 -27.85 -13.44 7.23
N LEU A 36 -28.73 -14.06 6.46
CA LEU A 36 -28.73 -15.51 6.24
C LEU A 36 -27.42 -15.99 5.59
N PRO A 37 -26.96 -15.44 4.46
CA PRO A 37 -25.67 -15.84 3.87
C PRO A 37 -24.46 -15.53 4.75
N GLN A 38 -24.51 -14.52 5.60
CA GLN A 38 -23.44 -14.22 6.56
C GLN A 38 -23.34 -15.24 7.70
N ASN A 39 -24.35 -16.09 7.90
CA ASN A 39 -24.46 -17.03 9.02
C ASN A 39 -24.61 -18.49 8.60
N GLY A 40 -24.10 -18.83 7.42
CA GLY A 40 -24.04 -20.21 6.98
C GLY A 40 -25.14 -20.66 6.03
N TYR A 41 -25.96 -19.76 5.50
CA TYR A 41 -27.04 -20.10 4.57
C TYR A 41 -26.85 -19.46 3.19
N PRO A 42 -25.86 -19.92 2.38
CA PRO A 42 -25.54 -19.31 1.08
C PRO A 42 -26.68 -19.37 0.06
N PHE A 43 -27.55 -20.37 0.17
CA PHE A 43 -28.64 -20.65 -0.78
C PHE A 43 -30.00 -20.18 -0.27
N ALA A 44 -30.01 -19.24 0.71
CA ALA A 44 -31.25 -18.70 1.22
C ALA A 44 -31.96 -17.84 0.19
N GLU A 45 -33.23 -18.12 -0.03
CA GLU A 45 -34.12 -17.39 -0.92
C GLU A 45 -35.26 -16.74 -0.13
N ILE A 46 -35.51 -15.46 -0.41
CA ILE A 46 -36.64 -14.73 0.12
C ILE A 46 -37.72 -14.69 -0.96
N GLY A 47 -38.86 -15.33 -0.66
CA GLY A 47 -40.01 -15.37 -1.54
C GLY A 47 -40.77 -14.04 -1.60
N GLN A 48 -41.77 -13.99 -2.45
CA GLN A 48 -42.63 -12.81 -2.55
C GLN A 48 -43.45 -12.65 -1.25
N ARG A 49 -43.38 -11.46 -0.64
CA ARG A 49 -44.19 -11.12 0.52
C ARG A 49 -45.68 -11.09 0.20
N ASP A 50 -46.51 -11.41 1.18
CA ASP A 50 -47.94 -11.23 1.15
C ASP A 50 -48.38 -10.33 2.31
N ILE A 51 -49.28 -9.39 2.03
CA ILE A 51 -49.83 -8.46 3.03
C ILE A 51 -51.33 -8.47 2.87
N LEU A 52 -51.99 -9.08 3.85
CA LEU A 52 -53.45 -9.09 3.97
C LEU A 52 -53.91 -7.99 4.91
N LEU A 53 -54.81 -7.12 4.47
CA LEU A 53 -55.38 -6.05 5.28
C LEU A 53 -56.84 -6.30 5.54
N ASP A 54 -57.22 -6.30 6.80
CA ASP A 54 -58.61 -6.27 7.20
C ASP A 54 -59.11 -4.83 7.20
N GLN A 55 -60.10 -4.57 6.36
CA GLN A 55 -60.68 -3.21 6.22
C GLN A 55 -61.61 -2.80 7.36
N GLU A 56 -62.14 -3.80 8.14
CA GLU A 56 -63.05 -3.51 9.24
C GLU A 56 -62.31 -3.19 10.53
N THR A 57 -61.21 -3.94 10.80
CA THR A 57 -60.37 -3.71 12.00
C THR A 57 -59.19 -2.79 11.77
N GLY A 58 -58.73 -2.66 10.52
CA GLY A 58 -57.51 -1.94 10.18
C GLY A 58 -56.24 -2.76 10.47
N ASP A 59 -56.40 -4.03 10.82
CA ASP A 59 -55.27 -4.91 11.08
C ASP A 59 -54.67 -5.45 9.81
N GLY A 60 -53.36 -5.73 9.85
CA GLY A 60 -52.62 -6.32 8.73
C GLY A 60 -51.84 -7.54 9.13
N VAL A 61 -51.86 -8.56 8.28
CA VAL A 61 -51.02 -9.75 8.43
C VAL A 61 -49.93 -9.69 7.33
N TYR A 62 -48.69 -9.61 7.79
CA TYR A 62 -47.51 -9.67 6.91
C TYR A 62 -46.93 -11.09 6.94
N THR A 63 -46.79 -11.71 5.77
CA THR A 63 -46.19 -13.03 5.60
C THR A 63 -44.98 -12.92 4.65
N LEU A 64 -43.80 -13.38 5.10
CA LEU A 64 -42.57 -13.47 4.34
C LEU A 64 -42.16 -14.94 4.21
N PRO A 65 -42.34 -15.58 3.04
CA PRO A 65 -41.78 -16.90 2.78
C PRO A 65 -40.25 -16.82 2.70
N VAL A 66 -39.56 -17.67 3.48
CA VAL A 66 -38.11 -17.77 3.46
C VAL A 66 -37.72 -19.24 3.34
N THR A 67 -36.98 -19.57 2.28
CA THR A 67 -36.35 -20.88 2.10
C THR A 67 -34.87 -20.73 2.41
N THR A 68 -34.40 -21.35 3.47
CA THR A 68 -33.02 -21.15 3.94
C THR A 68 -31.98 -21.99 3.19
N GLY A 69 -32.41 -23.11 2.61
CA GLY A 69 -31.50 -24.14 2.15
C GLY A 69 -30.74 -24.81 3.31
N PRO A 70 -29.78 -25.70 3.00
CA PRO A 70 -28.94 -26.31 4.00
C PRO A 70 -27.96 -25.30 4.62
N ARG A 71 -27.66 -25.49 5.90
CA ARG A 71 -26.57 -24.76 6.54
C ARG A 71 -25.25 -25.31 6.00
N SER A 72 -24.36 -24.41 5.53
CA SER A 72 -23.21 -24.82 4.73
C SER A 72 -21.88 -24.37 5.36
N ARG A 73 -20.86 -25.15 5.06
CA ARG A 73 -19.45 -24.85 5.31
C ARG A 73 -18.74 -24.60 3.99
N PHE A 74 -17.64 -23.86 4.01
CA PHE A 74 -16.81 -23.69 2.83
C PHE A 74 -16.29 -25.04 2.33
N GLY A 75 -16.53 -25.34 1.06
CA GLY A 75 -16.06 -26.50 0.33
C GLY A 75 -14.77 -26.19 -0.45
N GLU A 76 -14.61 -26.85 -1.60
CA GLU A 76 -13.49 -26.63 -2.50
C GLU A 76 -13.67 -25.36 -3.33
N ILE A 77 -12.54 -24.70 -3.63
CA ILE A 77 -12.51 -23.61 -4.62
C ILE A 77 -12.30 -24.24 -5.99
N ARG A 78 -13.15 -23.85 -6.93
CA ARG A 78 -13.06 -24.27 -8.35
C ARG A 78 -12.98 -23.04 -9.23
N THR A 79 -12.22 -23.14 -10.32
CA THR A 79 -12.03 -22.07 -11.28
C THR A 79 -12.50 -22.47 -12.66
N THR A 80 -13.10 -21.55 -13.40
CA THR A 80 -13.58 -21.77 -14.76
C THR A 80 -13.42 -20.51 -15.62
N GLY A 81 -13.55 -20.64 -16.92
CA GLY A 81 -13.46 -19.55 -17.90
C GLY A 81 -12.04 -19.33 -18.43
N ASN A 82 -11.72 -18.10 -18.80
CA ASN A 82 -10.39 -17.70 -19.26
C ASN A 82 -9.51 -17.36 -18.04
N LEU A 83 -8.71 -18.33 -17.59
CA LEU A 83 -8.04 -18.29 -16.31
C LEU A 83 -6.82 -17.37 -16.31
N ALA A 84 -6.76 -16.43 -15.35
CA ALA A 84 -5.52 -15.76 -14.92
C ALA A 84 -4.87 -16.50 -13.75
N PHE A 85 -5.67 -17.19 -12.91
CA PHE A 85 -5.23 -17.96 -11.74
C PHE A 85 -5.85 -19.35 -11.74
N ASP A 86 -5.08 -20.34 -11.27
CA ASP A 86 -5.58 -21.64 -10.88
C ASP A 86 -6.26 -21.59 -9.49
N ALA A 87 -6.92 -22.69 -9.11
CA ALA A 87 -7.61 -22.79 -7.84
C ALA A 87 -6.64 -22.66 -6.64
N GLU A 88 -5.43 -23.23 -6.73
CA GLU A 88 -4.40 -23.18 -5.69
C GLU A 88 -4.02 -21.73 -5.38
N HIS A 89 -3.84 -20.89 -6.40
CA HIS A 89 -3.53 -19.48 -6.16
C HIS A 89 -4.73 -18.69 -5.63
N VAL A 90 -5.95 -19.02 -6.05
CA VAL A 90 -7.17 -18.42 -5.50
C VAL A 90 -7.31 -18.73 -4.01
N GLU A 91 -6.95 -19.96 -3.57
CA GLU A 91 -6.90 -20.32 -2.14
C GLU A 91 -5.96 -19.45 -1.33
N VAL A 92 -4.80 -19.05 -1.90
CA VAL A 92 -3.88 -18.09 -1.24
C VAL A 92 -4.54 -16.74 -0.98
N LEU A 93 -5.49 -16.34 -1.85
CA LEU A 93 -6.24 -15.09 -1.73
C LEU A 93 -7.44 -15.18 -0.80
N ALA A 94 -7.96 -16.38 -0.54
CA ALA A 94 -9.08 -16.60 0.36
C ALA A 94 -8.69 -16.33 1.81
N ARG A 95 -9.65 -15.87 2.61
CA ARG A 95 -9.50 -15.69 4.07
C ARG A 95 -10.31 -16.70 4.85
N PHE A 96 -10.84 -17.68 4.19
CA PHE A 96 -11.53 -18.82 4.76
C PHE A 96 -10.82 -20.11 4.39
N GLU A 97 -10.95 -21.11 5.22
CA GLU A 97 -10.44 -22.45 4.99
C GLU A 97 -11.61 -23.41 4.75
N ARG A 98 -11.34 -24.51 4.01
CA ARG A 98 -12.33 -25.57 3.84
C ARG A 98 -12.78 -26.10 5.20
N GLY A 99 -14.09 -26.19 5.41
CA GLY A 99 -14.71 -26.66 6.65
C GLY A 99 -15.07 -25.54 7.64
N GLU A 100 -14.66 -24.32 7.44
CA GLU A 100 -15.19 -23.16 8.19
C GLU A 100 -16.64 -22.90 7.82
N LEU A 101 -17.41 -22.32 8.75
CA LEU A 101 -18.79 -21.94 8.48
C LEU A 101 -18.84 -20.91 7.37
N TYR A 102 -19.72 -21.10 6.39
CA TYR A 102 -19.88 -20.15 5.29
C TYR A 102 -20.26 -18.75 5.80
N ASP A 103 -19.60 -17.76 5.23
CA ASP A 103 -19.87 -16.34 5.46
C ASP A 103 -19.70 -15.59 4.14
N SER A 104 -20.80 -15.01 3.64
CA SER A 104 -20.79 -14.27 2.37
C SER A 104 -19.84 -13.07 2.33
N ARG A 105 -19.50 -12.48 3.50
CA ARG A 105 -18.51 -11.39 3.60
C ARG A 105 -17.12 -11.85 3.19
N MET A 106 -16.75 -13.10 3.48
CA MET A 106 -15.46 -13.67 3.09
C MET A 106 -15.41 -13.96 1.58
N VAL A 107 -16.55 -14.33 0.99
CA VAL A 107 -16.68 -14.51 -0.48
C VAL A 107 -16.56 -13.16 -1.19
N ASP A 108 -17.19 -12.12 -0.68
CA ASP A 108 -17.07 -10.78 -1.24
C ASP A 108 -15.65 -10.21 -1.08
N ASP A 109 -15.01 -10.46 0.07
CA ASP A 109 -13.59 -10.11 0.27
C ASP A 109 -12.66 -10.82 -0.72
N LEU A 110 -12.89 -12.12 -1.02
CA LEU A 110 -12.14 -12.83 -2.06
C LEU A 110 -12.36 -12.20 -3.43
N ARG A 111 -13.61 -11.89 -3.78
CA ARG A 111 -13.94 -11.21 -5.04
C ARG A 111 -13.23 -9.86 -5.13
N GLN A 112 -13.24 -9.05 -4.09
CA GLN A 112 -12.54 -7.77 -4.06
C GLN A 112 -11.03 -7.94 -4.19
N ALA A 113 -10.45 -8.96 -3.55
CA ALA A 113 -9.02 -9.25 -3.66
C ALA A 113 -8.63 -9.63 -5.11
N LEU A 114 -9.43 -10.47 -5.78
CA LEU A 114 -9.23 -10.83 -7.19
C LEU A 114 -9.31 -9.60 -8.09
N VAL A 115 -10.35 -8.76 -7.94
CA VAL A 115 -10.50 -7.51 -8.70
C VAL A 115 -9.29 -6.58 -8.48
N ALA A 116 -8.79 -6.48 -7.25
CA ALA A 116 -7.65 -5.63 -6.90
C ALA A 116 -6.33 -6.03 -7.59
N THR A 117 -6.21 -7.28 -8.06
CA THR A 117 -5.02 -7.70 -8.85
C THR A 117 -4.92 -6.98 -10.19
N GLY A 118 -6.05 -6.50 -10.73
CA GLY A 118 -6.15 -5.85 -12.03
C GLY A 118 -5.84 -6.77 -13.22
N LEU A 119 -6.02 -8.08 -13.05
CA LEU A 119 -5.76 -9.11 -14.09
C LEU A 119 -7.01 -9.58 -14.80
N PHE A 120 -8.19 -9.14 -14.38
CA PHE A 120 -9.48 -9.58 -14.93
C PHE A 120 -10.21 -8.43 -15.63
N ASN A 121 -10.90 -8.76 -16.71
CA ASN A 121 -11.98 -7.95 -17.25
C ASN A 121 -13.21 -8.08 -16.34
N THR A 122 -13.55 -9.34 -16.03
CA THR A 122 -14.62 -9.68 -15.07
C THR A 122 -14.19 -10.88 -14.22
N VAL A 123 -14.66 -10.90 -13.00
CA VAL A 123 -14.53 -12.04 -12.10
C VAL A 123 -15.77 -12.14 -11.22
N SER A 124 -16.35 -13.33 -11.13
CA SER A 124 -17.44 -13.64 -10.21
C SER A 124 -17.00 -14.73 -9.23
N VAL A 125 -17.50 -14.65 -8.01
CA VAL A 125 -17.24 -15.62 -6.94
C VAL A 125 -18.59 -16.00 -6.35
N LEU A 126 -19.02 -17.23 -6.57
CA LEU A 126 -20.37 -17.70 -6.24
C LEU A 126 -20.30 -19.02 -5.47
N PRO A 127 -21.15 -19.22 -4.45
CA PRO A 127 -21.33 -20.54 -3.86
C PRO A 127 -22.11 -21.47 -4.79
N GLU A 128 -21.69 -22.73 -4.84
CA GLU A 128 -22.41 -23.82 -5.52
C GLU A 128 -22.69 -24.97 -4.55
N GLU A 129 -23.86 -25.58 -4.66
CA GLU A 129 -24.19 -26.80 -3.90
C GLU A 129 -23.23 -27.93 -4.30
N SER A 130 -22.52 -28.49 -3.34
CA SER A 130 -21.62 -29.63 -3.59
C SER A 130 -22.34 -30.98 -3.49
N GLY A 131 -23.45 -31.05 -2.73
CA GLY A 131 -24.13 -32.28 -2.35
C GLY A 131 -23.31 -33.14 -1.35
N GLU A 132 -22.19 -32.63 -0.83
CA GLU A 132 -21.32 -33.33 0.12
C GLU A 132 -21.67 -32.93 1.55
N ALA A 133 -21.97 -33.90 2.41
CA ALA A 133 -22.26 -33.67 3.82
C ALA A 133 -20.96 -33.43 4.61
N ALA A 134 -20.96 -32.44 5.49
CA ALA A 134 -19.81 -32.13 6.35
C ALA A 134 -19.78 -32.89 7.68
N GLY A 135 -20.72 -33.83 7.91
CA GLY A 135 -20.72 -34.75 9.03
C GLY A 135 -21.31 -34.23 10.37
N ASP A 136 -21.61 -32.94 10.45
CA ASP A 136 -22.20 -32.29 11.63
C ASP A 136 -23.65 -31.77 11.37
N GLY A 137 -24.29 -32.27 10.32
CA GLY A 137 -25.61 -31.79 9.86
C GLY A 137 -25.57 -30.58 8.97
N THR A 138 -24.35 -30.13 8.58
CA THR A 138 -24.11 -29.11 7.55
C THR A 138 -23.67 -29.76 6.23
N GLU A 139 -23.71 -29.01 5.13
CA GLU A 139 -23.23 -29.42 3.82
C GLU A 139 -22.07 -28.52 3.37
N TYR A 140 -21.22 -29.01 2.47
CA TYR A 140 -20.21 -28.16 1.84
C TYR A 140 -20.82 -27.34 0.72
N ALA A 141 -20.51 -26.03 0.70
CA ALA A 141 -20.74 -25.16 -0.44
C ALA A 141 -19.40 -24.96 -1.16
N SER A 142 -19.26 -25.46 -2.37
CA SER A 142 -18.10 -25.17 -3.22
C SER A 142 -18.12 -23.72 -3.65
N ILE A 143 -16.96 -23.12 -3.81
CA ILE A 143 -16.84 -21.73 -4.28
C ILE A 143 -16.37 -21.76 -5.73
N LEU A 144 -17.26 -21.39 -6.65
CA LEU A 144 -16.93 -21.25 -8.06
C LEU A 144 -16.41 -19.85 -8.35
N VAL A 145 -15.20 -19.77 -8.91
CA VAL A 145 -14.59 -18.53 -9.38
C VAL A 145 -14.56 -18.55 -10.90
N GLU A 146 -15.49 -17.83 -11.50
CA GLU A 146 -15.53 -17.64 -12.94
C GLU A 146 -14.67 -16.45 -13.34
N GLN A 147 -13.70 -16.67 -14.22
CA GLN A 147 -12.68 -15.71 -14.60
C GLN A 147 -12.75 -15.36 -16.08
N ASP A 148 -12.59 -14.07 -16.39
CA ASP A 148 -12.24 -13.59 -17.73
C ASP A 148 -10.99 -12.71 -17.61
N ALA A 149 -9.83 -13.31 -17.94
CA ALA A 149 -8.54 -12.63 -17.87
C ALA A 149 -8.49 -11.42 -18.81
N GLY A 150 -8.11 -10.27 -18.25
CA GLY A 150 -7.92 -9.02 -18.97
C GLY A 150 -6.49 -8.83 -19.49
N PRO A 151 -6.23 -7.72 -20.21
CA PRO A 151 -4.90 -7.40 -20.71
C PRO A 151 -3.94 -7.14 -19.56
N PRO A 152 -2.81 -7.89 -19.47
CA PRO A 152 -1.90 -7.79 -18.34
C PRO A 152 -0.92 -6.61 -18.44
N ARG A 153 -0.92 -5.86 -19.53
CA ARG A 153 0.06 -4.80 -19.81
C ARG A 153 -0.52 -3.42 -19.58
N THR A 154 0.31 -2.53 -19.03
CA THR A 154 -0.02 -1.11 -18.88
C THR A 154 1.18 -0.27 -19.29
N LEU A 155 0.90 0.79 -20.03
CA LEU A 155 1.83 1.90 -20.25
C LEU A 155 1.30 3.10 -19.48
N ALA A 156 2.17 3.77 -18.74
CA ALA A 156 1.84 5.01 -18.06
C ALA A 156 2.94 6.04 -18.34
N GLY A 157 2.54 7.30 -18.38
CA GLY A 157 3.45 8.42 -18.53
C GLY A 157 2.95 9.62 -17.75
N SER A 158 3.88 10.41 -17.23
CA SER A 158 3.59 11.67 -16.56
C SER A 158 4.63 12.72 -16.94
N ALA A 159 4.21 13.98 -16.95
CA ALA A 159 5.10 15.13 -17.09
C ALA A 159 4.67 16.19 -16.10
N GLY A 160 5.63 16.85 -15.47
CA GLY A 160 5.37 17.86 -14.45
C GLY A 160 6.50 18.86 -14.32
N PHE A 161 6.19 19.99 -13.69
CA PHE A 161 7.15 21.00 -13.30
C PHE A 161 6.90 21.38 -11.84
N GLY A 162 7.97 21.40 -11.05
CA GLY A 162 7.94 21.79 -9.64
C GLY A 162 8.96 22.88 -9.36
N THR A 163 8.55 23.92 -8.64
CA THR A 163 9.50 24.94 -8.13
C THR A 163 10.48 24.26 -7.19
N GLY A 164 11.80 24.33 -7.51
CA GLY A 164 12.86 23.69 -6.72
C GLY A 164 13.19 22.25 -7.14
N GLN A 165 12.42 21.62 -8.02
CA GLN A 165 12.73 20.31 -8.61
C GLN A 165 12.90 20.35 -10.14
N GLY A 166 12.47 21.45 -10.76
CA GLY A 166 12.53 21.62 -12.20
C GLY A 166 11.51 20.77 -12.96
N PHE A 167 11.86 20.44 -14.17
CA PHE A 167 11.05 19.63 -15.07
C PHE A 167 11.30 18.13 -14.85
N ARG A 168 10.23 17.30 -14.98
CA ARG A 168 10.31 15.84 -14.86
C ARG A 168 9.35 15.18 -15.84
N ILE A 169 9.85 14.24 -16.62
CA ILE A 169 9.07 13.30 -17.42
C ILE A 169 9.36 11.90 -16.89
N GLU A 170 8.32 11.10 -16.77
CA GLU A 170 8.43 9.71 -16.34
C GLU A 170 7.58 8.83 -17.25
N GLY A 171 8.13 7.67 -17.63
CA GLY A 171 7.43 6.63 -18.35
C GLY A 171 7.59 5.29 -17.66
N SER A 172 6.54 4.46 -17.69
CA SER A 172 6.62 3.09 -17.20
C SER A 172 5.85 2.12 -18.07
N TRP A 173 6.40 0.92 -18.19
CA TRP A 173 5.76 -0.24 -18.76
C TRP A 173 5.64 -1.32 -17.69
N THR A 174 4.45 -1.87 -17.53
CA THR A 174 4.17 -2.92 -16.55
C THR A 174 3.51 -4.10 -17.23
N HIS A 175 4.03 -5.30 -17.00
CA HIS A 175 3.34 -6.56 -17.26
C HIS A 175 3.00 -7.22 -15.94
N ARG A 176 1.72 -7.24 -15.55
CA ARG A 176 1.26 -7.62 -14.20
C ARG A 176 1.39 -9.10 -13.87
N ASN A 177 1.46 -9.97 -14.88
CA ASN A 177 1.53 -11.43 -14.72
C ASN A 177 2.52 -12.05 -15.72
N LEU A 178 3.72 -11.48 -15.85
CA LEU A 178 4.76 -12.03 -16.74
C LEU A 178 5.29 -13.37 -16.23
N PHE A 179 5.34 -13.53 -14.92
CA PHE A 179 5.74 -14.74 -14.21
C PHE A 179 4.59 -15.21 -13.32
N PRO A 180 3.63 -15.98 -13.86
CA PRO A 180 2.45 -16.43 -13.11
C PRO A 180 2.82 -17.22 -11.84
N PRO A 181 1.99 -17.15 -10.78
CA PRO A 181 0.91 -16.20 -10.56
C PRO A 181 1.45 -14.85 -10.02
N GLU A 182 0.81 -13.74 -10.44
CA GLU A 182 1.05 -12.36 -9.96
C GLU A 182 2.51 -11.86 -10.01
N GLY A 183 3.38 -12.52 -10.76
CA GLY A 183 4.76 -12.07 -10.97
C GLY A 183 4.78 -10.96 -12.02
N ALA A 184 4.77 -9.71 -11.57
CA ALA A 184 4.84 -8.52 -12.43
C ALA A 184 6.29 -8.14 -12.75
N LEU A 185 6.52 -7.64 -13.97
CA LEU A 185 7.73 -6.92 -14.35
C LEU A 185 7.36 -5.48 -14.67
N ILE A 186 8.08 -4.56 -14.04
CA ILE A 186 7.89 -3.12 -14.19
C ILE A 186 9.21 -2.52 -14.69
N ALA A 187 9.18 -1.92 -15.88
CA ALA A 187 10.27 -1.09 -16.39
C ALA A 187 9.86 0.38 -16.24
N ARG A 188 10.74 1.20 -15.68
CA ARG A 188 10.53 2.63 -15.45
C ARG A 188 11.72 3.42 -15.96
N ALA A 189 11.45 4.57 -16.55
CA ALA A 189 12.48 5.55 -16.90
C ALA A 189 12.02 6.95 -16.46
N VAL A 190 12.97 7.75 -16.00
CA VAL A 190 12.76 9.14 -15.61
C VAL A 190 13.80 10.02 -16.29
N ALA A 191 13.36 11.19 -16.76
CA ALA A 191 14.20 12.25 -17.31
C ALA A 191 13.72 13.60 -16.75
N GLY A 192 14.59 14.28 -16.03
CA GLY A 192 14.27 15.55 -15.39
C GLY A 192 15.49 16.40 -15.16
N THR A 193 15.29 17.60 -14.63
CA THR A 193 16.36 18.54 -14.34
C THR A 193 17.31 18.00 -13.26
N GLN A 194 16.74 17.40 -12.21
CA GLN A 194 17.51 16.92 -11.06
C GLN A 194 17.70 15.40 -11.03
N GLU A 195 16.94 14.65 -11.81
CA GLU A 195 16.97 13.19 -11.73
C GLU A 195 16.77 12.57 -13.11
N GLN A 196 17.66 11.66 -13.51
CA GLN A 196 17.56 10.89 -14.75
C GLN A 196 17.96 9.45 -14.44
N GLY A 197 17.22 8.50 -15.00
CA GLY A 197 17.57 7.10 -14.78
C GLY A 197 16.53 6.12 -15.28
N ALA A 198 16.83 4.84 -15.06
CA ALA A 198 15.96 3.74 -15.41
C ALA A 198 16.06 2.62 -14.38
N GLY A 199 14.99 1.84 -14.25
CA GLY A 199 14.96 0.72 -13.36
C GLY A 199 14.02 -0.40 -13.84
N LEU A 200 14.33 -1.60 -13.39
CA LEU A 200 13.51 -2.80 -13.53
C LEU A 200 13.13 -3.31 -12.16
N THR A 201 11.86 -3.64 -11.98
CA THR A 201 11.34 -4.21 -10.75
C THR A 201 10.55 -5.47 -11.06
N PHE A 202 10.97 -6.58 -10.51
CA PHE A 202 10.14 -7.77 -10.36
C PHE A 202 9.34 -7.64 -9.07
N ARG A 203 8.03 -7.84 -9.12
CA ARG A 203 7.14 -7.82 -7.95
C ARG A 203 6.20 -9.01 -8.00
N ARG A 204 6.18 -9.82 -6.96
CA ARG A 204 5.18 -10.86 -6.74
C ARG A 204 4.29 -10.48 -5.58
N SER A 205 3.05 -10.12 -5.88
CA SER A 205 2.01 -9.93 -4.86
C SER A 205 1.56 -11.28 -4.33
N ASN A 206 0.99 -11.30 -3.13
CA ASN A 206 0.48 -12.51 -2.47
C ASN A 206 1.46 -13.69 -2.45
N ALA A 207 2.76 -13.41 -2.29
CA ALA A 207 3.84 -14.37 -2.41
C ALA A 207 3.75 -15.47 -1.32
N GLY A 208 3.09 -16.61 -1.64
CA GLY A 208 2.83 -17.75 -0.75
C GLY A 208 1.91 -17.44 0.44
N ARG A 209 1.46 -16.22 0.58
CA ARG A 209 0.47 -15.77 1.58
C ARG A 209 -0.16 -14.47 1.11
N ARG A 210 -1.46 -14.31 1.32
CA ARG A 210 -2.19 -13.09 1.00
C ARG A 210 -1.53 -11.84 1.62
N ASP A 211 -1.50 -10.77 0.84
CA ASP A 211 -0.96 -9.43 1.21
C ASP A 211 0.56 -9.39 1.46
N ARG A 212 1.27 -10.50 1.31
CA ARG A 212 2.74 -10.51 1.35
C ARG A 212 3.30 -10.28 -0.04
N THR A 213 4.09 -9.22 -0.21
CA THR A 213 4.73 -8.87 -1.47
C THR A 213 6.22 -9.17 -1.40
N PHE A 214 6.74 -9.88 -2.39
CA PHE A 214 8.18 -9.95 -2.67
C PHE A 214 8.51 -9.01 -3.82
N GLN A 215 9.55 -8.20 -3.66
CA GLN A 215 10.03 -7.29 -4.69
C GLN A 215 11.54 -7.40 -4.82
N ALA A 216 12.04 -7.48 -6.06
CA ALA A 216 13.45 -7.34 -6.38
C ALA A 216 13.59 -6.24 -7.43
N SER A 217 14.54 -5.32 -7.24
CA SER A 217 14.76 -4.21 -8.18
C SER A 217 16.22 -3.99 -8.50
N ALA A 218 16.44 -3.51 -9.72
CA ALA A 218 17.71 -3.01 -10.21
C ALA A 218 17.47 -1.65 -10.85
N GLU A 219 18.21 -0.62 -10.42
CA GLU A 219 18.07 0.74 -10.93
C GLU A 219 19.42 1.41 -11.14
N ALA A 220 19.47 2.29 -12.12
CA ALA A 220 20.59 3.20 -12.35
C ALA A 220 20.04 4.63 -12.43
N LEU A 221 20.60 5.51 -11.63
CA LEU A 221 20.10 6.85 -11.42
C LEU A 221 21.24 7.86 -11.41
N HIS A 222 21.07 8.96 -12.13
CA HIS A 222 21.86 10.17 -11.99
C HIS A 222 21.00 11.19 -11.25
N SER A 223 21.52 11.70 -10.15
CA SER A 223 20.88 12.73 -9.32
C SER A 223 21.77 13.96 -9.26
N ASN A 224 21.21 15.13 -9.56
CA ASN A 224 21.90 16.41 -9.47
C ASN A 224 21.07 17.35 -8.58
N TYR A 225 21.39 17.32 -7.29
CA TYR A 225 20.77 18.16 -6.26
C TYR A 225 21.74 19.24 -5.80
N ASP A 226 21.23 20.31 -5.20
CA ASP A 226 22.09 21.35 -4.60
C ASP A 226 23.06 20.78 -3.55
N ALA A 227 22.66 19.69 -2.88
CA ALA A 227 23.49 19.06 -1.85
C ALA A 227 24.61 18.19 -2.42
N TYR A 228 24.37 17.47 -3.50
CA TYR A 228 25.32 16.54 -4.13
C TYR A 228 24.90 16.16 -5.53
N GLU A 229 25.87 15.74 -6.34
CA GLU A 229 25.65 15.02 -7.58
C GLU A 229 26.04 13.54 -7.40
N ALA A 230 25.23 12.62 -7.91
CA ALA A 230 25.47 11.20 -7.74
C ALA A 230 25.08 10.38 -8.96
N PHE A 231 25.95 9.41 -9.32
CA PHE A 231 25.66 8.33 -10.26
C PHE A 231 25.52 7.03 -9.45
N THR A 232 24.33 6.53 -9.31
CA THR A 232 24.00 5.42 -8.40
C THR A 232 23.46 4.23 -9.16
N GLY A 233 24.07 3.05 -8.95
CA GLY A 233 23.49 1.75 -9.26
C GLY A 233 22.99 1.09 -7.97
N ARG A 234 21.76 0.59 -7.96
CA ARG A 234 21.18 -0.07 -6.79
C ARG A 234 20.55 -1.39 -7.17
N LEU A 235 20.83 -2.41 -6.38
CA LEU A 235 20.11 -3.69 -6.37
C LEU A 235 19.44 -3.85 -5.02
N SER A 236 18.17 -4.26 -4.99
CA SER A 236 17.48 -4.53 -3.73
C SER A 236 16.51 -5.70 -3.83
N ALA A 237 16.31 -6.38 -2.70
CA ALA A 237 15.29 -7.40 -2.55
C ALA A 237 14.56 -7.18 -1.22
N LEU A 238 13.22 -7.14 -1.26
CA LEU A 238 12.37 -6.79 -0.13
C LEU A 238 11.17 -7.73 -0.04
N VAL A 239 10.83 -8.12 1.16
CA VAL A 239 9.54 -8.74 1.50
C VAL A 239 8.76 -7.76 2.36
N SER A 240 7.51 -7.48 2.00
CA SER A 240 6.65 -6.58 2.76
C SER A 240 5.26 -7.16 3.00
N TYR A 241 4.62 -6.66 4.05
CA TYR A 241 3.24 -6.89 4.41
C TYR A 241 2.62 -5.54 4.79
N ASP A 242 1.99 -4.91 3.81
CA ASP A 242 1.49 -3.54 3.91
C ASP A 242 -0.04 -3.49 3.88
N SER A 243 -0.62 -2.40 4.34
CA SER A 243 -2.04 -2.09 4.13
C SER A 243 -2.35 -1.97 2.65
N THR A 244 -3.53 -2.42 2.26
CA THR A 244 -4.06 -2.28 0.89
C THR A 244 -5.27 -1.35 0.92
N ASN A 245 -5.72 -0.88 -0.25
CA ASN A 245 -6.89 0.00 -0.33
C ASN A 245 -8.19 -0.67 0.16
N ILE A 246 -8.22 -2.00 0.15
CA ILE A 246 -9.38 -2.79 0.61
C ILE A 246 -9.22 -3.25 2.06
N TRP A 247 -8.02 -3.17 2.62
CA TRP A 247 -7.79 -3.59 4.00
C TRP A 247 -6.65 -2.80 4.66
N GLN A 248 -7.03 -1.96 5.61
CA GLN A 248 -6.11 -1.30 6.53
C GLN A 248 -5.66 -2.28 7.61
N LYS A 249 -4.35 -2.47 7.74
CA LYS A 249 -3.77 -3.38 8.71
C LYS A 249 -3.25 -2.62 9.92
N PRO A 250 -3.55 -3.08 11.14
CA PRO A 250 -3.05 -2.45 12.36
C PRO A 250 -1.54 -2.60 12.54
N PHE A 251 -0.93 -3.58 11.87
CA PHE A 251 0.51 -3.86 11.90
C PHE A 251 1.01 -4.17 10.49
N THR A 252 2.11 -3.52 10.11
CA THR A 252 2.79 -3.71 8.84
C THR A 252 4.28 -3.97 9.06
N TYR A 253 4.93 -4.65 8.13
CA TYR A 253 6.36 -4.85 8.18
C TYR A 253 6.98 -4.95 6.79
N ALA A 254 8.27 -4.62 6.71
CA ALA A 254 9.09 -4.93 5.55
C ALA A 254 10.50 -5.29 6.01
N TYR A 255 11.14 -6.22 5.31
CA TYR A 255 12.54 -6.57 5.54
C TYR A 255 13.20 -6.99 4.23
N GLY A 256 14.50 -6.75 4.14
CA GLY A 256 15.22 -7.05 2.92
C GLY A 256 16.68 -6.66 2.98
N ALA A 257 17.30 -6.60 1.80
CA ALA A 257 18.69 -6.23 1.63
C ALA A 257 18.87 -5.34 0.40
N GLN A 258 19.92 -4.54 0.40
CA GLN A 258 20.31 -3.71 -0.72
C GLN A 258 21.82 -3.68 -0.93
N LEU A 259 22.22 -3.50 -2.18
CA LEU A 259 23.59 -3.21 -2.59
C LEU A 259 23.55 -1.92 -3.42
N ILE A 260 24.41 -0.99 -3.09
CA ILE A 260 24.49 0.32 -3.74
C ILE A 260 25.95 0.54 -4.16
N GLY A 261 26.17 0.83 -5.43
CA GLY A 261 27.40 1.39 -5.93
C GLY A 261 27.11 2.82 -6.37
N THR A 262 27.79 3.80 -5.79
CA THR A 262 27.53 5.20 -6.10
C THR A 262 28.82 5.99 -6.22
N ASN A 263 28.87 6.86 -7.21
CA ASN A 263 29.92 7.83 -7.38
C ASN A 263 29.32 9.21 -7.18
N GLU A 264 29.74 9.89 -6.09
CA GLU A 264 29.11 11.09 -5.59
C GLU A 264 30.09 12.24 -5.47
N GLN A 265 29.63 13.45 -5.76
CA GLN A 265 30.37 14.68 -5.61
C GLN A 265 29.70 15.57 -4.55
N ASP A 266 30.47 15.96 -3.56
CA ASP A 266 30.09 16.99 -2.57
C ASP A 266 31.28 17.92 -2.28
N TYR A 267 31.05 18.92 -1.42
CA TYR A 267 32.10 19.84 -1.03
C TYR A 267 32.90 19.28 0.16
N ASP A 268 34.20 19.05 -0.04
CA ASP A 268 35.11 18.66 1.03
C ASP A 268 35.61 19.90 1.79
N LEU A 269 35.25 19.97 3.07
CA LEU A 269 35.63 21.08 3.95
C LEU A 269 37.14 21.12 4.28
N ALA A 270 37.84 19.97 4.21
CA ALA A 270 39.25 19.88 4.49
C ALA A 270 40.11 20.33 3.32
N LEU A 271 39.66 19.98 2.10
CA LEU A 271 40.33 20.36 0.85
C LEU A 271 39.90 21.76 0.38
N GLY A 272 38.68 22.21 0.78
CA GLY A 272 38.12 23.49 0.33
C GLY A 272 37.63 23.48 -1.12
N GLU A 273 37.36 22.30 -1.67
CA GLU A 273 36.94 22.10 -3.06
C GLU A 273 35.88 21.01 -3.21
N LEU A 274 35.33 20.89 -4.42
CA LEU A 274 34.42 19.79 -4.77
C LEU A 274 35.25 18.52 -4.99
N ASP A 275 34.95 17.47 -4.23
CA ASP A 275 35.58 16.16 -4.34
C ASP A 275 34.58 15.09 -4.80
N ARG A 276 35.04 14.13 -5.58
CA ARG A 276 34.23 13.05 -6.12
C ARG A 276 34.74 11.69 -5.64
N ARG A 277 33.89 10.99 -4.88
CA ARG A 277 34.23 9.74 -4.23
C ARG A 277 33.30 8.61 -4.65
N THR A 278 33.80 7.39 -4.59
CA THR A 278 33.04 6.19 -4.96
C THR A 278 32.82 5.33 -3.73
N PHE A 279 31.55 4.99 -3.48
CA PHE A 279 31.12 4.17 -2.35
C PHE A 279 30.46 2.88 -2.82
N PHE A 280 30.78 1.76 -2.18
CA PHE A 280 30.05 0.52 -2.31
C PHE A 280 29.41 0.19 -0.96
N ILE A 281 28.07 0.22 -0.92
CA ILE A 281 27.30 0.09 0.32
C ILE A 281 26.47 -1.18 0.26
N GLY A 282 26.63 -2.06 1.23
CA GLY A 282 25.77 -3.20 1.46
C GLY A 282 24.96 -2.99 2.72
N GLY A 283 23.67 -3.30 2.69
CA GLY A 283 22.83 -3.09 3.86
C GLY A 283 21.61 -4.00 3.94
N LEU A 284 21.12 -4.15 5.17
CA LEU A 284 19.83 -4.73 5.45
C LEU A 284 18.78 -3.63 5.65
N ILE A 285 17.53 -3.98 5.41
CA ILE A 285 16.37 -3.08 5.60
C ILE A 285 15.42 -3.77 6.55
N GLY A 286 15.03 -3.09 7.63
CA GLY A 286 13.99 -3.53 8.55
C GLY A 286 13.01 -2.40 8.83
N GLN A 287 11.72 -2.61 8.54
CA GLN A 287 10.67 -1.64 8.80
C GLN A 287 9.52 -2.30 9.54
N VAL A 288 8.97 -1.58 10.50
CA VAL A 288 7.73 -1.94 11.19
C VAL A 288 6.82 -0.73 11.26
N GLY A 289 5.51 -0.97 11.12
CA GLY A 289 4.49 0.06 11.18
C GLY A 289 3.33 -0.36 12.08
N ILE A 290 2.82 0.59 12.85
CA ILE A 290 1.58 0.47 13.62
C ILE A 290 0.63 1.56 13.12
N ASP A 291 -0.56 1.14 12.69
CA ASP A 291 -1.61 2.03 12.23
C ASP A 291 -2.87 1.80 13.07
N ARG A 292 -3.28 2.83 13.79
CA ARG A 292 -4.48 2.89 14.62
C ARG A 292 -5.37 4.06 14.22
N THR A 293 -5.27 4.49 12.97
CA THR A 293 -6.17 5.49 12.41
C THR A 293 -7.49 4.86 12.00
N ASP A 294 -8.55 5.63 12.02
CA ASP A 294 -9.90 5.26 11.58
C ASP A 294 -9.99 5.04 10.06
N SER A 295 -9.12 5.68 9.28
CA SER A 295 -9.07 5.56 7.81
C SER A 295 -7.63 5.60 7.29
N LEU A 296 -7.34 4.78 6.28
CA LEU A 296 -6.02 4.76 5.63
C LEU A 296 -5.75 6.04 4.84
N LEU A 297 -6.77 6.57 4.16
CA LEU A 297 -6.65 7.68 3.21
C LEU A 297 -7.15 9.02 3.76
N ASP A 298 -8.14 9.00 4.63
CA ASP A 298 -8.75 10.20 5.22
C ASP A 298 -8.87 10.03 6.73
N ALA A 299 -7.71 9.99 7.40
CA ALA A 299 -7.64 9.79 8.84
C ALA A 299 -8.13 11.04 9.59
N ARG A 300 -9.08 10.86 10.49
CA ARG A 300 -9.62 11.89 11.39
C ARG A 300 -9.28 11.65 12.84
N GLU A 301 -9.10 10.40 13.22
CA GLU A 301 -8.76 9.99 14.57
C GLU A 301 -7.66 8.94 14.59
N GLY A 302 -6.92 8.89 15.70
CA GLY A 302 -5.90 7.88 15.93
C GLY A 302 -4.49 8.31 15.57
N PHE A 303 -3.60 7.33 15.42
CA PHE A 303 -2.19 7.59 15.14
C PHE A 303 -1.58 6.51 14.25
N ARG A 304 -0.49 6.89 13.58
CA ARG A 304 0.36 5.99 12.78
C ARG A 304 1.81 6.20 13.16
N ILE A 305 2.55 5.12 13.38
CA ILE A 305 3.98 5.16 13.65
C ILE A 305 4.68 4.17 12.73
N THR A 306 5.77 4.59 12.10
CA THR A 306 6.63 3.74 11.27
C THR A 306 8.06 3.89 11.74
N ALA A 307 8.73 2.80 12.03
CA ALA A 307 10.15 2.74 12.34
C ALA A 307 10.90 1.99 11.24
N LEU A 308 11.99 2.58 10.76
CA LEU A 308 12.91 2.03 9.76
C LEU A 308 14.29 1.93 10.37
N VAL A 309 14.95 0.79 10.21
CA VAL A 309 16.33 0.55 10.64
C VAL A 309 17.10 -0.08 9.49
N GLU A 310 18.21 0.52 9.13
CA GLU A 310 19.08 0.10 8.03
C GLU A 310 20.52 -0.07 8.57
N PRO A 311 20.90 -1.27 9.03
CA PRO A 311 22.32 -1.58 9.27
C PRO A 311 23.02 -1.68 7.91
N GLU A 312 24.05 -0.88 7.72
CA GLU A 312 24.79 -0.74 6.46
C GLU A 312 26.29 -0.84 6.70
N GLY A 313 27.04 -1.21 5.67
CA GLY A 313 28.48 -1.13 5.64
C GLY A 313 28.94 -0.48 4.35
N SER A 314 29.75 0.56 4.47
CA SER A 314 30.36 1.25 3.34
C SER A 314 31.78 0.75 3.10
N LEU A 315 32.13 0.53 1.84
CA LEU A 315 33.48 0.31 1.34
C LEU A 315 33.86 1.54 0.51
N GLU A 316 34.85 2.26 0.95
CA GLU A 316 35.54 3.35 0.24
C GLU A 316 37.06 3.13 0.46
N ASP A 317 37.65 3.70 1.50
CA ASP A 317 39.06 3.48 1.89
C ASP A 317 39.24 2.37 2.93
N GLY A 318 38.20 1.58 3.17
CA GLY A 318 38.07 0.49 4.14
C GLY A 318 36.63 0.17 4.41
N PHE A 319 36.36 -0.87 5.23
CA PHE A 319 35.02 -1.24 5.62
C PHE A 319 34.57 -0.49 6.87
N THR A 320 33.54 0.36 6.75
CA THR A 320 32.95 1.10 7.86
C THR A 320 31.49 0.69 8.08
N PRO A 321 31.19 -0.05 9.15
CA PRO A 321 29.81 -0.40 9.50
C PRO A 321 29.10 0.78 10.20
N TYR A 322 27.82 0.99 9.88
CA TYR A 322 26.98 1.97 10.53
C TYR A 322 25.52 1.54 10.55
N VAL A 323 24.72 2.23 11.37
CA VAL A 323 23.28 2.00 11.43
C VAL A 323 22.56 3.32 11.17
N ARG A 324 21.65 3.28 10.22
CA ARG A 324 20.75 4.37 9.92
C ARG A 324 19.36 4.02 10.43
N ALA A 325 18.76 4.86 11.28
CA ALA A 325 17.45 4.64 11.85
C ALA A 325 16.56 5.88 11.72
N ARG A 326 15.28 5.65 11.51
CA ARG A 326 14.28 6.72 11.39
C ARG A 326 12.94 6.27 11.97
N VAL A 327 12.28 7.18 12.67
CA VAL A 327 10.91 7.02 13.15
C VAL A 327 10.06 8.17 12.62
N ASP A 328 8.96 7.84 11.98
CA ASP A 328 7.90 8.74 11.55
C ASP A 328 6.65 8.48 12.38
N GLY A 329 6.09 9.51 13.01
CA GLY A 329 4.83 9.45 13.75
C GLY A 329 3.86 10.52 13.26
N SER A 330 2.61 10.16 13.07
CA SER A 330 1.51 11.10 12.82
C SER A 330 0.32 10.78 13.71
N ALA A 331 -0.39 11.81 14.16
CA ALA A 331 -1.58 11.69 14.98
C ALA A 331 -2.67 12.64 14.47
N TYR A 332 -3.92 12.20 14.63
CA TYR A 332 -5.11 12.89 14.17
C TYR A 332 -6.13 12.95 15.30
N PHE A 333 -6.79 14.09 15.42
CA PHE A 333 -7.84 14.33 16.39
C PHE A 333 -8.89 15.26 15.82
N SER A 334 -10.15 14.85 15.83
CA SER A 334 -11.28 15.64 15.34
C SER A 334 -12.15 16.09 16.52
N PRO A 335 -11.98 17.33 17.00
CA PRO A 335 -12.84 17.89 18.06
C PRO A 335 -14.29 18.07 17.59
N THR A 336 -14.52 18.16 16.30
CA THR A 336 -15.84 18.23 15.65
C THR A 336 -15.77 17.58 14.27
N ASP A 337 -16.90 17.23 13.67
CA ASP A 337 -16.98 16.68 12.31
C ASP A 337 -16.40 17.61 11.22
N ALA A 338 -16.33 18.91 11.50
CA ALA A 338 -15.84 19.92 10.56
C ALA A 338 -14.34 20.23 10.71
N ILE A 339 -13.70 19.85 11.81
CA ILE A 339 -12.31 20.23 12.12
C ILE A 339 -11.51 19.00 12.49
N THR A 340 -10.41 18.75 11.76
CA THR A 340 -9.41 17.74 12.11
C THR A 340 -8.06 18.41 12.36
N LEU A 341 -7.49 18.15 13.53
CA LEU A 341 -6.13 18.53 13.89
C LEU A 341 -5.18 17.38 13.54
N ALA A 342 -4.11 17.66 12.81
CA ALA A 342 -3.11 16.68 12.44
C ALA A 342 -1.72 17.17 12.83
N GLY A 343 -0.93 16.27 13.43
CA GLY A 343 0.47 16.51 13.77
C GLY A 343 1.36 15.41 13.21
N ARG A 344 2.59 15.77 12.79
CA ARG A 344 3.60 14.80 12.34
C ARG A 344 4.95 15.13 12.95
N VAL A 345 5.66 14.10 13.38
CA VAL A 345 7.04 14.16 13.87
C VAL A 345 7.86 13.11 13.13
N ARG A 346 9.07 13.52 12.70
CA ARG A 346 10.04 12.62 12.10
C ARG A 346 11.37 12.80 12.83
N VAL A 347 11.94 11.69 13.29
CA VAL A 347 13.24 11.67 13.96
C VAL A 347 14.13 10.64 13.28
N GLY A 348 15.39 10.97 13.07
CA GLY A 348 16.36 10.06 12.46
C GLY A 348 17.74 10.21 13.06
N THR A 349 18.53 9.14 13.04
CA THR A 349 19.93 9.11 13.48
C THR A 349 20.75 8.15 12.64
N ILE A 350 22.02 8.47 12.47
CA ILE A 350 23.05 7.62 11.86
C ILE A 350 24.20 7.51 12.86
N GLN A 351 24.55 6.27 13.19
CA GLN A 351 25.57 5.95 14.20
C GLN A 351 26.61 4.98 13.62
N GLY A 352 27.87 5.12 14.02
CA GLY A 352 28.97 4.26 13.61
C GLY A 352 29.85 4.81 12.50
N ILE A 353 29.51 5.97 11.92
CA ILE A 353 30.28 6.59 10.83
C ILE A 353 30.33 8.10 11.02
N GLU A 354 31.42 8.75 10.63
CA GLU A 354 31.51 10.21 10.60
C GLU A 354 30.72 10.79 9.41
N ARG A 355 30.33 12.07 9.52
CA ARG A 355 29.49 12.70 8.50
C ARG A 355 30.16 12.74 7.12
N PHE A 356 31.45 12.99 7.09
CA PHE A 356 32.20 13.13 5.84
C PHE A 356 32.63 11.81 5.22
N ASP A 357 32.70 10.73 6.01
CA ASP A 357 32.91 9.35 5.52
C ASP A 357 31.62 8.72 5.01
N LEU A 358 30.47 9.33 5.31
CA LEU A 358 29.17 8.88 4.87
C LEU A 358 28.85 9.46 3.49
N ALA A 359 28.49 8.60 2.56
CA ALA A 359 28.03 9.02 1.24
C ALA A 359 26.96 10.12 1.34
N PRO A 360 27.08 11.23 0.64
CA PRO A 360 26.14 12.36 0.66
C PRO A 360 24.68 11.93 0.52
N SER A 361 24.39 11.01 -0.41
CA SER A 361 23.03 10.47 -0.63
C SER A 361 22.45 9.70 0.58
N ARG A 362 23.28 9.28 1.53
CA ARG A 362 22.87 8.55 2.75
C ARG A 362 22.66 9.48 3.95
N ARG A 363 23.07 10.74 3.90
CA ARG A 363 22.83 11.74 4.94
C ARG A 363 21.35 12.11 5.03
N PHE A 364 20.94 12.69 6.14
CA PHE A 364 19.60 13.26 6.30
C PHE A 364 19.56 14.70 5.80
N TYR A 365 18.52 15.01 5.04
CA TYR A 365 18.21 16.35 4.55
C TYR A 365 16.77 16.72 4.90
N SER A 366 16.49 18.00 5.06
CA SER A 366 15.18 18.57 5.28
C SER A 366 14.92 19.75 4.35
N GLY A 367 13.65 20.06 4.13
CA GLY A 367 13.15 21.09 3.21
C GLY A 367 12.39 20.48 2.03
N GLY A 368 11.47 21.24 1.49
CA GLY A 368 10.57 20.81 0.42
C GLY A 368 9.27 20.19 0.90
N GLY A 369 8.36 19.96 -0.03
CA GLY A 369 6.99 19.52 0.25
C GLY A 369 6.84 18.19 0.97
N GLY A 370 7.86 17.32 0.93
CA GLY A 370 7.86 16.01 1.60
C GLY A 370 8.32 16.05 3.08
N SER A 371 8.91 17.14 3.52
CA SER A 371 9.39 17.32 4.90
C SER A 371 8.89 18.63 5.51
N VAL A 372 9.50 19.77 5.22
CA VAL A 372 9.12 21.08 5.75
C VAL A 372 8.71 22.00 4.61
N ARG A 373 7.42 22.31 4.52
CA ARG A 373 6.86 23.19 3.49
C ARG A 373 7.36 24.64 3.72
N GLY A 374 7.51 25.39 2.62
CA GLY A 374 8.01 26.77 2.65
C GLY A 374 9.52 26.91 2.54
N PHE A 375 10.25 25.79 2.60
CA PHE A 375 11.69 25.73 2.32
C PHE A 375 11.96 25.01 1.00
N GLY A 376 13.04 25.39 0.30
CA GLY A 376 13.51 24.68 -0.89
C GLY A 376 13.88 23.22 -0.57
N TYR A 377 13.88 22.36 -1.59
CA TYR A 377 14.21 20.95 -1.43
C TYR A 377 15.63 20.78 -0.88
N GLN A 378 15.77 20.02 0.20
CA GLN A 378 17.04 19.81 0.95
C GLN A 378 17.71 21.08 1.53
N GLN A 379 17.08 22.21 1.47
CA GLN A 379 17.67 23.51 1.82
C GLN A 379 17.65 23.86 3.32
N LEU A 380 17.05 23.03 4.17
CA LEU A 380 16.98 23.26 5.61
C LEU A 380 18.09 22.48 6.33
N GLY A 381 18.94 23.17 7.08
CA GLY A 381 20.02 22.55 7.85
C GLY A 381 21.39 23.23 7.64
N PRO A 382 22.48 22.58 8.10
CA PRO A 382 23.84 23.10 7.93
C PRO A 382 24.20 23.26 6.46
N ARG A 383 24.90 24.34 6.14
CA ARG A 383 25.39 24.65 4.78
C ARG A 383 26.86 24.99 4.82
N VAL A 384 27.55 24.73 3.72
CA VAL A 384 28.84 25.31 3.39
C VAL A 384 28.62 26.47 2.44
N VAL A 385 29.48 27.49 2.55
CA VAL A 385 29.48 28.68 1.70
C VAL A 385 30.88 28.81 1.12
N TYR A 386 30.95 28.85 -0.20
CA TYR A 386 32.22 28.98 -0.93
C TYR A 386 32.01 29.81 -2.20
N PRO A 387 33.08 30.50 -2.70
CA PRO A 387 33.00 31.15 -3.99
C PRO A 387 32.74 30.19 -5.14
N ASP A 388 32.00 30.62 -6.14
CA ASP A 388 31.73 29.80 -7.32
C ASP A 388 33.04 29.45 -8.06
N PRO A 389 33.42 28.15 -8.13
CA PRO A 389 34.69 27.76 -8.76
C PRO A 389 34.68 27.90 -10.28
N ASP A 390 33.48 27.97 -10.88
CA ASP A 390 33.34 28.12 -12.35
C ASP A 390 33.13 29.57 -12.74
N PHE A 391 33.25 30.52 -11.81
CA PHE A 391 33.11 31.95 -12.07
C PHE A 391 34.33 32.47 -12.83
N GLU A 392 34.12 33.01 -14.01
CA GLU A 392 35.12 33.77 -14.77
C GLU A 392 34.75 35.26 -14.69
N PRO A 393 35.60 36.13 -14.11
CA PRO A 393 35.34 37.58 -14.04
C PRO A 393 35.18 38.16 -15.44
N ASP A 394 34.32 39.18 -15.57
CA ASP A 394 34.23 39.94 -16.82
C ASP A 394 35.61 40.56 -17.15
N PRO A 395 36.11 40.42 -18.37
CA PRO A 395 37.37 41.05 -18.79
C PRO A 395 37.43 42.58 -18.57
N ASP A 396 36.26 43.22 -18.55
CA ASP A 396 36.13 44.67 -18.30
C ASP A 396 36.00 45.00 -16.80
N GLU A 397 35.74 43.99 -15.94
CA GLU A 397 35.66 44.11 -14.43
C GLU A 397 36.49 42.99 -13.75
N PRO A 398 37.83 42.99 -13.89
CA PRO A 398 38.66 41.89 -13.41
C PRO A 398 38.71 41.73 -11.90
N ASP A 399 38.24 42.73 -11.15
CA ASP A 399 38.15 42.71 -9.67
C ASP A 399 36.78 42.24 -9.19
N GLU A 400 35.89 41.75 -10.05
CA GLU A 400 34.60 41.20 -9.65
C GLU A 400 34.80 39.96 -8.75
N GLU A 401 34.19 39.95 -7.60
CA GLU A 401 34.25 38.81 -6.68
C GLU A 401 33.28 37.71 -7.12
N ALA A 402 33.74 36.45 -7.08
CA ALA A 402 32.90 35.29 -7.40
C ALA A 402 31.65 35.23 -6.51
N PRO A 403 30.46 34.97 -7.08
CA PRO A 403 29.25 34.80 -6.31
C PRO A 403 29.39 33.63 -5.32
N LEU A 404 28.75 33.77 -4.17
CA LEU A 404 28.80 32.73 -3.13
C LEU A 404 27.75 31.63 -3.39
N ILE A 405 28.22 30.38 -3.40
CA ILE A 405 27.38 29.19 -3.45
C ILE A 405 27.07 28.70 -2.03
N TYR A 406 25.80 28.42 -1.77
CA TYR A 406 25.28 27.89 -0.50
C TYR A 406 24.86 26.43 -0.68
N ARG A 407 25.71 25.48 -0.30
CA ARG A 407 25.46 24.05 -0.51
C ARG A 407 25.02 23.37 0.79
N PRO A 408 23.87 22.66 0.82
CA PRO A 408 23.46 21.87 1.97
C PRO A 408 24.42 20.71 2.27
N LEU A 409 24.82 20.53 3.52
CA LEU A 409 25.76 19.48 3.91
C LEU A 409 25.06 18.17 4.33
N GLY A 410 23.78 18.24 4.66
CA GLY A 410 23.09 17.13 5.31
C GLY A 410 23.60 16.83 6.72
N GLY A 411 23.03 15.85 7.38
CA GLY A 411 23.36 15.51 8.76
C GLY A 411 23.22 14.04 9.09
N ARG A 412 23.81 13.64 10.24
CA ARG A 412 23.62 12.32 10.86
C ARG A 412 22.37 12.24 11.74
N SER A 413 21.69 13.36 11.97
CA SER A 413 20.44 13.43 12.72
C SER A 413 19.38 14.21 11.97
N LEU A 414 18.12 13.87 12.22
CA LEU A 414 16.93 14.53 11.72
C LEU A 414 15.98 14.70 12.91
N ASN A 415 15.60 15.93 13.23
CA ASN A 415 14.70 16.26 14.35
C ASN A 415 13.55 17.15 13.86
#